data_655c95ba44c33b0c68aad2224a7eb771
#
_entry.id   655c95ba44c33b0c68aad2224a7eb771
#
_cell.length_a   1.000
_cell.length_b   1.000
_cell.length_c   1.000
_cell.angle_alpha   90.00
_cell.angle_beta   90.00
_cell.angle_gamma   90.00
#
_symmetry.space_group_name_H-M   'P 1'
#
loop_
_entity.id
_entity.type
_entity.pdbx_description
1 polymer ?
#
loop_
_entity_poly.entity_id
_entity_poly.type
_entity_poly.pdbx_seq_one_letter_code
_entity_poly.pdbx_strand_id
1 'polypeptide(L)'
;MLFALQKYRFKWIFPNYVVILWPQEETPLFVENIIMLMHRLYIACLMGLLTLGLLASCKGKKEKMLTPWGEEVGGDDSVSTQKAFTLSDIQNNGELIMLTMSGPETYYDYHGRGMGLQYLLAEKFAQSLGVSLRVEVCRDTLEMVRKLKSGDGDLVAFPLPQTYKGIRYCGVKIDSLHAQWAVQENNVELADSLNHWYRPSMIVSLKKEENFLLSARSVTRHVYSPMLNRARGQISQWDSYFQQYAPMAGWDWRLMAAQCYQESTFDPRAHSWAGACGLMQIMPRTADHLGIAREDIYDPELNIAAAAKYIRQLSGHFADVPNPAERSCYVLAGYNGGSFHIRDAMALARKYGRNPYSWNEVQEFVLRLSTPAYYNDPVVKHGYMRGQETVNYVNRILDRWAQYRGVVRSKDNGFPSDHFKGFGGGFDNMSPSRAKHHNRFKI
;
A
#
# COMPACT_ATOMS: atom_id res chain seq x y z
N MET A 1 -40.75 11.48 -45.95
CA MET A 1 -41.07 10.20 -45.27
C MET A 1 -40.73 10.22 -43.77
N LEU A 2 -40.02 11.21 -43.27
CA LEU A 2 -39.70 11.32 -41.80
C LEU A 2 -40.79 12.00 -40.97
N PHE A 3 -41.72 12.73 -41.55
CA PHE A 3 -42.79 13.46 -40.83
C PHE A 3 -44.05 12.63 -40.50
N ALA A 4 -44.16 11.40 -41.03
CA ALA A 4 -45.33 10.53 -40.81
C ALA A 4 -45.21 9.61 -39.56
N LEU A 5 -44.03 9.51 -38.96
CA LEU A 5 -43.77 8.59 -37.85
C LEU A 5 -43.90 9.22 -36.46
N GLN A 6 -44.21 10.52 -36.36
CA GLN A 6 -44.31 11.25 -35.08
C GLN A 6 -45.63 10.97 -34.32
N LYS A 7 -46.55 10.22 -34.89
CA LYS A 7 -47.87 9.87 -34.32
C LYS A 7 -47.91 8.50 -33.60
N TYR A 8 -46.81 7.76 -33.54
CA TYR A 8 -46.80 6.41 -32.97
C TYR A 8 -45.69 6.24 -31.92
N ARG A 9 -46.02 5.62 -30.77
CA ARG A 9 -45.03 5.19 -29.78
C ARG A 9 -44.59 3.74 -30.09
N PHE A 10 -43.27 3.51 -30.07
CA PHE A 10 -42.69 2.16 -30.18
C PHE A 10 -42.64 1.52 -28.78
N LYS A 11 -43.26 0.36 -28.63
CA LYS A 11 -43.11 -0.46 -27.40
C LYS A 11 -42.60 -1.83 -27.82
N TRP A 12 -41.39 -2.18 -27.32
CA TRP A 12 -40.79 -3.49 -27.51
C TRP A 12 -41.48 -4.53 -26.60
N ILE A 13 -42.07 -5.57 -27.17
CA ILE A 13 -42.81 -6.60 -26.41
C ILE A 13 -41.99 -7.89 -26.30
N PHE A 14 -41.05 -8.14 -27.20
CA PHE A 14 -40.11 -9.27 -27.14
C PHE A 14 -38.75 -8.91 -27.76
N PRO A 15 -37.66 -9.53 -27.29
CA PRO A 15 -36.30 -9.14 -27.74
C PRO A 15 -36.00 -9.38 -29.20
N ASN A 16 -36.81 -10.05 -29.96
CA ASN A 16 -36.39 -10.47 -31.30
C ASN A 16 -37.44 -10.47 -32.40
N TYR A 17 -38.63 -9.93 -32.50
CA TYR A 17 -39.35 -9.98 -33.79
C TYR A 17 -40.72 -9.30 -33.93
N VAL A 18 -41.23 -8.53 -33.01
CA VAL A 18 -42.53 -7.86 -33.29
C VAL A 18 -42.51 -6.37 -32.88
N VAL A 19 -42.62 -5.50 -33.88
CA VAL A 19 -42.86 -4.06 -33.69
C VAL A 19 -44.34 -3.82 -33.93
N ILE A 20 -45.09 -3.46 -32.88
CA ILE A 20 -46.49 -3.06 -33.02
C ILE A 20 -46.55 -1.53 -33.02
N LEU A 21 -47.06 -0.94 -34.09
CA LEU A 21 -47.34 0.48 -34.23
C LEU A 21 -48.77 0.76 -33.73
N TRP A 22 -48.92 1.63 -32.72
CA TRP A 22 -50.21 2.03 -32.18
C TRP A 22 -50.39 3.54 -32.23
N PRO A 23 -51.58 4.08 -32.54
CA PRO A 23 -51.87 5.53 -32.51
C PRO A 23 -51.79 6.05 -31.05
N GLN A 24 -51.40 7.29 -30.91
CA GLN A 24 -51.11 7.92 -29.59
C GLN A 24 -52.35 8.26 -28.73
N GLU A 25 -53.54 8.08 -29.27
CA GLU A 25 -54.78 8.38 -28.59
C GLU A 25 -55.47 7.07 -28.15
N GLU A 26 -55.54 6.87 -26.83
CA GLU A 26 -56.27 5.84 -26.08
C GLU A 26 -55.79 4.39 -26.24
N THR A 27 -54.94 3.92 -25.32
CA THR A 27 -54.84 2.46 -25.08
C THR A 27 -56.03 2.03 -24.22
N PRO A 28 -56.94 1.18 -24.67
CA PRO A 28 -57.99 0.65 -23.81
C PRO A 28 -57.39 -0.12 -22.66
N LEU A 29 -57.80 0.12 -21.42
CA LEU A 29 -57.40 -0.59 -20.17
C LEU A 29 -57.41 -2.12 -20.35
N PHE A 30 -58.19 -2.64 -21.30
CA PHE A 30 -58.28 -4.05 -21.64
C PHE A 30 -56.99 -4.63 -22.28
N VAL A 31 -56.27 -3.84 -23.10
CA VAL A 31 -55.01 -4.29 -23.76
C VAL A 31 -53.84 -4.34 -22.78
N GLU A 32 -53.77 -3.38 -21.85
CA GLU A 32 -52.74 -3.42 -20.80
C GLU A 32 -52.89 -4.62 -19.86
N ASN A 33 -54.14 -4.97 -19.53
CA ASN A 33 -54.42 -6.14 -18.71
C ASN A 33 -54.07 -7.46 -19.40
N ILE A 34 -54.31 -7.57 -20.73
CA ILE A 34 -53.92 -8.74 -21.53
C ILE A 34 -52.39 -8.85 -21.61
N ILE A 35 -51.67 -7.75 -21.84
CA ILE A 35 -50.21 -7.74 -21.86
C ILE A 35 -49.62 -8.13 -20.52
N MET A 36 -50.16 -7.63 -19.41
CA MET A 36 -49.73 -8.03 -18.06
C MET A 36 -50.03 -9.51 -17.76
N LEU A 37 -51.18 -10.02 -18.23
CA LEU A 37 -51.53 -11.44 -18.04
C LEU A 37 -50.61 -12.35 -18.86
N MET A 38 -50.29 -11.99 -20.09
CA MET A 38 -49.34 -12.71 -20.94
C MET A 38 -47.92 -12.71 -20.34
N HIS A 39 -47.49 -11.58 -19.76
CA HIS A 39 -46.19 -11.49 -19.09
C HIS A 39 -46.12 -12.39 -17.85
N ARG A 40 -47.18 -12.42 -17.05
CA ARG A 40 -47.28 -13.30 -15.85
C ARG A 40 -47.31 -14.78 -16.26
N LEU A 41 -48.02 -15.13 -17.32
CA LEU A 41 -48.03 -16.49 -17.88
C LEU A 41 -46.66 -16.92 -18.41
N TYR A 42 -45.96 -16.01 -19.12
CA TYR A 42 -44.62 -16.27 -19.64
C TYR A 42 -43.61 -16.49 -18.51
N ILE A 43 -43.63 -15.65 -17.46
CA ILE A 43 -42.78 -15.81 -16.25
C ILE A 43 -43.11 -17.11 -15.53
N ALA A 44 -44.39 -17.48 -15.40
CA ALA A 44 -44.82 -18.74 -14.76
C ALA A 44 -44.35 -19.96 -15.56
N CYS A 45 -44.42 -19.91 -16.91
CA CYS A 45 -43.89 -20.98 -17.77
C CYS A 45 -42.38 -21.08 -17.71
N LEU A 46 -41.65 -19.96 -17.64
CA LEU A 46 -40.20 -19.93 -17.48
C LEU A 46 -39.74 -20.49 -16.14
N MET A 47 -40.45 -20.15 -15.04
CA MET A 47 -40.22 -20.70 -13.71
C MET A 47 -40.58 -22.20 -13.66
N GLY A 48 -41.65 -22.63 -14.32
CA GLY A 48 -42.01 -24.04 -14.45
C GLY A 48 -40.99 -24.87 -15.24
N LEU A 49 -40.45 -24.33 -16.32
CA LEU A 49 -39.33 -24.95 -17.07
C LEU A 49 -38.04 -25.05 -16.28
N LEU A 50 -37.74 -24.01 -15.47
CA LEU A 50 -36.55 -24.01 -14.59
C LEU A 50 -36.68 -25.06 -13.48
N THR A 51 -37.89 -25.22 -12.90
CA THR A 51 -38.12 -26.21 -11.86
C THR A 51 -38.16 -27.65 -12.41
N LEU A 52 -38.68 -27.87 -13.63
CA LEU A 52 -38.59 -29.16 -14.29
C LEU A 52 -37.14 -29.54 -14.66
N GLY A 53 -36.30 -28.53 -15.07
CA GLY A 53 -34.87 -28.74 -15.32
C GLY A 53 -34.08 -29.15 -14.07
N LEU A 54 -34.49 -28.68 -12.87
CA LEU A 54 -33.86 -29.04 -11.61
C LEU A 54 -34.28 -30.43 -11.07
N LEU A 55 -35.42 -30.96 -11.50
CA LEU A 55 -35.91 -32.32 -11.11
C LEU A 55 -35.44 -33.44 -12.04
N ALA A 56 -34.89 -33.09 -13.22
CA ALA A 56 -34.34 -34.05 -14.18
C ALA A 56 -32.84 -34.33 -13.96
N SER A 57 -32.26 -33.92 -12.83
CA SER A 57 -30.92 -34.36 -12.40
C SER A 57 -30.97 -35.81 -11.97
N CYS A 58 -31.22 -36.69 -12.91
CA CYS A 58 -31.11 -38.11 -12.75
C CYS A 58 -29.68 -38.56 -12.58
N LYS A 59 -29.48 -39.43 -11.60
CA LYS A 59 -28.36 -40.32 -11.35
C LYS A 59 -27.61 -40.74 -12.65
N GLY A 60 -26.76 -39.88 -13.17
CA GLY A 60 -25.72 -40.29 -14.08
C GLY A 60 -24.64 -41.03 -13.30
N LYS A 61 -24.28 -42.22 -13.69
CA LYS A 61 -23.01 -42.86 -13.27
C LYS A 61 -21.91 -41.81 -13.48
N LYS A 62 -21.20 -41.44 -12.39
CA LYS A 62 -19.99 -40.59 -12.48
C LYS A 62 -19.03 -41.33 -13.40
N GLU A 63 -18.87 -40.86 -14.63
CA GLU A 63 -17.71 -41.24 -15.44
C GLU A 63 -16.49 -40.72 -14.72
N LYS A 64 -15.57 -41.62 -14.44
CA LYS A 64 -14.28 -41.30 -13.83
C LYS A 64 -13.50 -40.45 -14.83
N MET A 65 -13.31 -39.16 -14.51
CA MET A 65 -12.41 -38.33 -15.30
C MET A 65 -10.97 -38.79 -15.03
N LEU A 66 -10.31 -39.23 -16.08
CA LEU A 66 -8.89 -39.57 -16.04
C LEU A 66 -8.07 -38.37 -16.51
N THR A 67 -6.94 -38.14 -15.86
CA THR A 67 -5.92 -37.20 -16.37
C THR A 67 -5.38 -37.70 -17.72
N PRO A 68 -4.77 -36.84 -18.57
CA PRO A 68 -4.17 -37.26 -19.85
C PRO A 68 -3.12 -38.38 -19.73
N TRP A 69 -2.65 -38.66 -18.52
CA TRP A 69 -1.72 -39.73 -18.20
C TRP A 69 -2.34 -40.91 -17.44
N GLY A 70 -3.70 -40.99 -17.37
CA GLY A 70 -4.40 -42.22 -16.96
C GLY A 70 -4.69 -42.34 -15.45
N GLU A 71 -4.48 -41.31 -14.63
CA GLU A 71 -4.83 -41.28 -13.21
C GLU A 71 -6.27 -40.79 -13.01
N GLU A 72 -7.01 -41.38 -12.05
CA GLU A 72 -8.39 -40.98 -11.73
C GLU A 72 -8.43 -39.60 -11.04
N VAL A 73 -9.10 -38.62 -11.66
CA VAL A 73 -9.40 -37.33 -11.04
C VAL A 73 -10.63 -37.52 -10.14
N GLY A 74 -10.43 -37.55 -8.83
CA GLY A 74 -11.53 -37.53 -7.84
C GLY A 74 -11.88 -38.86 -7.22
N GLY A 75 -10.94 -39.53 -6.61
CA GLY A 75 -11.18 -40.60 -5.66
C GLY A 75 -11.02 -40.11 -4.22
N ASP A 76 -12.10 -40.15 -3.49
CA ASP A 76 -12.19 -40.04 -2.03
C ASP A 76 -12.07 -38.63 -1.40
N ASP A 77 -13.23 -38.09 -0.98
CA ASP A 77 -13.36 -37.00 0.00
C ASP A 77 -12.91 -37.42 1.42
N SER A 78 -11.89 -38.25 1.54
CA SER A 78 -11.10 -38.28 2.75
C SER A 78 -10.32 -36.97 2.78
N VAL A 79 -10.50 -36.20 3.84
CA VAL A 79 -9.72 -35.00 4.19
C VAL A 79 -8.29 -35.24 3.71
N SER A 80 -7.94 -34.72 2.51
CA SER A 80 -6.57 -34.71 2.05
C SER A 80 -5.83 -33.88 3.09
N THR A 81 -5.11 -34.53 3.98
CA THR A 81 -4.01 -33.88 4.70
C THR A 81 -3.15 -33.30 3.59
N GLN A 82 -3.35 -32.00 3.31
CA GLN A 82 -2.56 -31.28 2.34
C GLN A 82 -1.12 -31.55 2.72
N LYS A 83 -0.42 -32.27 1.83
CA LYS A 83 0.96 -32.66 2.05
C LYS A 83 1.76 -31.37 2.18
N ALA A 84 2.41 -31.17 3.32
CA ALA A 84 3.32 -30.05 3.50
C ALA A 84 4.28 -29.99 2.33
N PHE A 85 4.53 -28.81 1.80
CA PHE A 85 5.64 -28.59 0.87
C PHE A 85 6.94 -28.96 1.58
N THR A 86 7.68 -29.89 1.01
CA THR A 86 9.00 -30.25 1.51
C THR A 86 9.99 -29.12 1.24
N LEU A 87 11.15 -29.15 1.86
CA LEU A 87 12.23 -28.20 1.55
C LEU A 87 12.59 -28.21 0.05
N SER A 88 12.59 -29.38 -0.56
CA SER A 88 12.81 -29.53 -2.01
C SER A 88 11.71 -28.87 -2.84
N ASP A 89 10.45 -28.98 -2.43
CA ASP A 89 9.33 -28.33 -3.12
C ASP A 89 9.46 -26.82 -3.05
N ILE A 90 9.82 -26.24 -1.88
CA ILE A 90 10.07 -24.80 -1.69
C ILE A 90 11.21 -24.34 -2.61
N GLN A 91 12.32 -25.09 -2.67
CA GLN A 91 13.45 -24.76 -3.53
C GLN A 91 13.09 -24.85 -5.02
N ASN A 92 12.35 -25.88 -5.43
CA ASN A 92 11.91 -26.05 -6.81
C ASN A 92 10.91 -24.98 -7.24
N ASN A 93 10.02 -24.56 -6.34
CA ASN A 93 9.06 -23.48 -6.59
C ASN A 93 9.74 -22.10 -6.59
N GLY A 94 10.94 -21.98 -6.01
CA GLY A 94 11.69 -20.74 -5.91
C GLY A 94 11.10 -19.72 -4.94
N GLU A 95 10.17 -20.12 -4.03
CA GLU A 95 9.49 -19.23 -3.12
C GLU A 95 9.28 -19.88 -1.74
N LEU A 96 9.58 -19.11 -0.68
CA LEU A 96 9.26 -19.41 0.71
C LEU A 96 8.14 -18.47 1.18
N ILE A 97 7.04 -19.03 1.69
CA ILE A 97 5.89 -18.26 2.16
C ILE A 97 6.00 -18.03 3.66
N MET A 98 6.24 -16.78 4.03
CA MET A 98 6.32 -16.33 5.42
C MET A 98 4.96 -15.88 5.92
N LEU A 99 4.49 -16.46 7.01
CA LEU A 99 3.33 -16.00 7.78
C LEU A 99 3.79 -15.10 8.94
N THR A 100 3.19 -13.91 9.06
CA THR A 100 3.56 -12.95 10.09
C THR A 100 2.40 -12.00 10.41
N MET A 101 2.59 -11.09 11.36
CA MET A 101 1.70 -9.96 11.63
C MET A 101 2.41 -8.64 11.35
N SER A 102 1.63 -7.59 11.02
CA SER A 102 2.17 -6.25 10.89
C SER A 102 2.68 -5.74 12.25
N GLY A 103 3.86 -5.11 12.24
CA GLY A 103 4.46 -4.53 13.45
C GLY A 103 5.93 -4.14 13.25
N PRO A 104 6.46 -3.29 14.14
CA PRO A 104 7.80 -2.71 13.98
C PRO A 104 8.94 -3.72 14.01
N GLU A 105 8.81 -4.82 14.79
CA GLU A 105 9.81 -5.88 14.90
C GLU A 105 9.48 -7.06 13.97
N THR A 106 8.25 -7.15 13.45
CA THR A 106 7.77 -8.30 12.68
C THR A 106 7.84 -8.04 11.18
N TYR A 107 6.90 -7.27 10.66
CA TYR A 107 6.85 -6.87 9.24
C TYR A 107 6.11 -5.55 9.05
N TYR A 108 6.66 -4.68 8.24
CA TYR A 108 5.99 -3.49 7.71
C TYR A 108 6.60 -3.09 6.36
N ASP A 109 5.83 -2.40 5.53
CA ASP A 109 6.36 -1.80 4.31
C ASP A 109 7.02 -0.46 4.63
N TYR A 110 8.20 -0.23 4.06
CA TYR A 110 8.95 1.01 4.17
C TYR A 110 9.50 1.40 2.80
N HIS A 111 8.91 2.43 2.20
CA HIS A 111 9.23 2.87 0.85
C HIS A 111 9.21 1.73 -0.19
N GLY A 112 8.19 0.88 -0.13
CA GLY A 112 8.01 -0.25 -1.03
C GLY A 112 8.97 -1.43 -0.77
N ARG A 113 9.61 -1.49 0.38
CA ARG A 113 10.48 -2.58 0.82
C ARG A 113 10.04 -3.11 2.18
N GLY A 114 10.04 -4.43 2.32
CA GLY A 114 9.76 -5.08 3.60
C GLY A 114 10.83 -4.77 4.64
N MET A 115 10.40 -4.47 5.87
CA MET A 115 11.24 -4.17 7.03
C MET A 115 10.69 -4.87 8.27
N GLY A 116 11.47 -4.83 9.34
CA GLY A 116 11.23 -5.50 10.60
C GLY A 116 12.21 -6.64 10.83
N LEU A 117 12.68 -6.82 12.06
CA LEU A 117 13.72 -7.79 12.39
C LEU A 117 13.36 -9.23 11.98
N GLN A 118 12.11 -9.65 12.24
CA GLN A 118 11.65 -11.00 11.89
C GLN A 118 11.63 -11.20 10.36
N TYR A 119 11.16 -10.18 9.63
CA TYR A 119 11.18 -10.18 8.16
C TYR A 119 12.62 -10.25 7.63
N LEU A 120 13.53 -9.42 8.12
CA LEU A 120 14.91 -9.40 7.65
C LEU A 120 15.61 -10.74 7.91
N LEU A 121 15.33 -11.39 9.04
CA LEU A 121 15.81 -12.75 9.30
C LEU A 121 15.25 -13.76 8.30
N ALA A 122 13.94 -13.73 8.04
CA ALA A 122 13.30 -14.63 7.09
C ALA A 122 13.79 -14.38 5.65
N GLU A 123 14.01 -13.10 5.27
CA GLU A 123 14.60 -12.76 3.96
C GLU A 123 16.02 -13.33 3.80
N LYS A 124 16.87 -13.19 4.82
CA LYS A 124 18.23 -13.79 4.79
C LYS A 124 18.19 -15.32 4.74
N PHE A 125 17.22 -15.94 5.44
CA PHE A 125 17.03 -17.37 5.38
C PHE A 125 16.59 -17.82 3.97
N ALA A 126 15.57 -17.18 3.38
CA ALA A 126 15.13 -17.46 2.01
C ALA A 126 16.28 -17.29 1.00
N GLN A 127 17.10 -16.23 1.14
CA GLN A 127 18.30 -16.02 0.32
C GLN A 127 19.32 -17.17 0.47
N SER A 128 19.49 -17.71 1.68
CA SER A 128 20.38 -18.85 1.92
C SER A 128 19.89 -20.15 1.28
N LEU A 129 18.58 -20.26 1.07
CA LEU A 129 17.96 -21.38 0.35
C LEU A 129 17.95 -21.17 -1.19
N GLY A 130 18.32 -19.98 -1.67
CA GLY A 130 18.25 -19.61 -3.08
C GLY A 130 16.85 -19.32 -3.60
N VAL A 131 15.90 -18.95 -2.72
CA VAL A 131 14.50 -18.69 -3.06
C VAL A 131 14.10 -17.26 -2.72
N SER A 132 12.99 -16.79 -3.31
CA SER A 132 12.34 -15.53 -2.96
C SER A 132 11.51 -15.69 -1.67
N LEU A 133 11.28 -14.57 -0.96
CA LEU A 133 10.38 -14.54 0.20
C LEU A 133 9.06 -13.89 -0.19
N ARG A 134 7.94 -14.60 0.00
CA ARG A 134 6.59 -14.03 -0.06
C ARG A 134 6.05 -13.85 1.35
N VAL A 135 5.52 -12.66 1.63
CA VAL A 135 4.97 -12.33 2.94
C VAL A 135 3.44 -12.40 2.90
N GLU A 136 2.88 -13.14 3.82
CA GLU A 136 1.45 -13.25 4.07
C GLU A 136 1.16 -12.67 5.46
N VAL A 137 0.50 -11.52 5.51
CA VAL A 137 0.17 -10.83 6.75
C VAL A 137 -1.14 -11.38 7.32
N CYS A 138 -1.07 -11.95 8.51
CA CYS A 138 -2.21 -12.51 9.24
C CYS A 138 -2.73 -11.50 10.28
N ARG A 139 -4.01 -11.62 10.63
CA ARG A 139 -4.65 -10.74 11.62
C ARG A 139 -4.29 -11.11 13.07
N ASP A 140 -4.10 -12.40 13.31
CA ASP A 140 -3.78 -12.94 14.63
C ASP A 140 -2.99 -14.25 14.55
N THR A 141 -2.54 -14.73 15.69
CA THR A 141 -1.76 -15.98 15.81
C THR A 141 -2.57 -17.22 15.49
N LEU A 142 -3.89 -17.20 15.67
CA LEU A 142 -4.77 -18.34 15.33
C LEU A 142 -4.87 -18.49 13.81
N GLU A 143 -4.99 -17.38 13.08
CA GLU A 143 -4.97 -17.40 11.63
C GLU A 143 -3.61 -17.89 11.10
N MET A 144 -2.49 -17.45 11.68
CA MET A 144 -1.16 -17.93 11.30
C MET A 144 -1.03 -19.44 11.49
N VAL A 145 -1.42 -19.95 12.65
CA VAL A 145 -1.33 -21.39 12.93
C VAL A 145 -2.26 -22.20 12.04
N ARG A 146 -3.46 -21.69 11.75
CA ARG A 146 -4.39 -22.33 10.81
C ARG A 146 -3.80 -22.40 9.40
N LYS A 147 -3.29 -21.27 8.87
CA LYS A 147 -2.66 -21.21 7.53
C LYS A 147 -1.42 -22.09 7.45
N LEU A 148 -0.61 -22.14 8.51
CA LEU A 148 0.54 -23.03 8.58
C LEU A 148 0.11 -24.50 8.48
N LYS A 149 -0.93 -24.90 9.21
CA LYS A 149 -1.41 -26.28 9.22
C LYS A 149 -2.09 -26.70 7.91
N SER A 150 -2.78 -25.76 7.23
CA SER A 150 -3.40 -26.00 5.92
C SER A 150 -2.43 -26.01 4.76
N GLY A 151 -1.15 -25.58 4.97
CA GLY A 151 -0.16 -25.47 3.90
C GLY A 151 -0.26 -24.19 3.08
N ASP A 152 -1.02 -23.18 3.57
CA ASP A 152 -1.10 -21.85 2.94
C ASP A 152 0.13 -20.98 3.24
N GLY A 153 1.09 -21.50 4.00
CA GLY A 153 2.39 -20.92 4.30
C GLY A 153 3.37 -21.94 4.85
N ASP A 154 4.65 -21.66 4.71
CA ASP A 154 5.73 -22.58 5.03
C ASP A 154 6.37 -22.31 6.38
N LEU A 155 6.47 -21.02 6.75
CA LEU A 155 7.21 -20.54 7.91
C LEU A 155 6.40 -19.47 8.64
N VAL A 156 6.16 -19.65 9.94
CA VAL A 156 5.74 -18.58 10.82
C VAL A 156 6.99 -17.85 11.35
N ALA A 157 7.28 -16.69 10.78
CA ALA A 157 8.33 -15.79 11.26
C ALA A 157 7.73 -14.74 12.19
N PHE A 158 7.28 -15.23 13.32
CA PHE A 158 6.65 -14.46 14.41
C PHE A 158 6.94 -15.16 15.74
N PRO A 159 7.13 -14.43 16.86
CA PRO A 159 7.31 -15.04 18.19
C PRO A 159 6.00 -15.70 18.67
N LEU A 160 5.74 -16.93 18.21
CA LEU A 160 4.60 -17.71 18.66
C LEU A 160 4.82 -18.26 20.05
N PRO A 161 3.87 -18.09 21.00
CA PRO A 161 3.90 -18.81 22.28
C PRO A 161 3.95 -20.33 22.04
N GLN A 162 4.80 -21.02 22.80
CA GLN A 162 4.99 -22.48 22.66
C GLN A 162 3.83 -23.30 23.24
N THR A 163 2.60 -22.84 23.02
CA THR A 163 1.36 -23.48 23.49
C THR A 163 0.56 -24.16 22.39
N TYR A 164 0.86 -23.87 21.13
CA TYR A 164 0.14 -24.45 19.97
C TYR A 164 0.63 -25.88 19.72
N LYS A 165 -0.30 -26.79 19.44
CA LYS A 165 -0.03 -28.18 19.06
C LYS A 165 -0.17 -28.38 17.55
N GLY A 166 0.48 -29.40 17.00
CA GLY A 166 0.41 -29.75 15.57
C GLY A 166 1.18 -28.77 14.69
N ILE A 167 2.24 -28.19 15.23
CA ILE A 167 3.26 -27.40 14.55
C ILE A 167 4.64 -27.70 15.15
N ARG A 168 5.69 -27.50 14.42
CA ARG A 168 7.07 -27.71 14.87
C ARG A 168 7.76 -26.36 15.13
N TYR A 169 8.12 -26.11 16.37
CA TYR A 169 8.88 -24.93 16.76
C TYR A 169 10.35 -25.07 16.37
N CYS A 170 10.93 -24.06 15.73
CA CYS A 170 12.30 -24.06 15.24
C CYS A 170 12.85 -22.63 15.06
N GLY A 171 14.14 -22.50 14.79
CA GLY A 171 14.80 -21.24 14.44
C GLY A 171 14.80 -20.20 15.56
N VAL A 172 14.30 -19.02 15.28
CA VAL A 172 14.39 -17.85 16.16
C VAL A 172 13.57 -18.04 17.43
N LYS A 173 14.26 -18.07 18.58
CA LYS A 173 13.67 -18.22 19.90
C LYS A 173 13.82 -16.95 20.73
N ILE A 174 12.77 -16.57 21.45
CA ILE A 174 12.77 -15.46 22.39
C ILE A 174 12.45 -16.03 23.79
N ASP A 175 13.49 -16.35 24.53
CA ASP A 175 13.37 -17.05 25.82
C ASP A 175 12.54 -16.27 26.84
N SER A 176 12.65 -14.94 26.90
CA SER A 176 11.87 -14.09 27.80
C SER A 176 10.35 -14.13 27.56
N LEU A 177 9.93 -14.53 26.37
CA LEU A 177 8.50 -14.63 25.98
C LEU A 177 8.03 -16.08 25.87
N HIS A 178 8.89 -17.08 26.10
CA HIS A 178 8.63 -18.49 25.78
C HIS A 178 8.03 -18.65 24.38
N ALA A 179 8.59 -17.94 23.42
CA ALA A 179 8.08 -17.86 22.06
C ALA A 179 9.15 -18.23 21.04
N GLN A 180 8.73 -18.85 19.93
CA GLN A 180 9.61 -19.31 18.88
C GLN A 180 8.92 -19.29 17.52
N TRP A 181 9.67 -19.25 16.43
CA TRP A 181 9.17 -19.49 15.09
C TRP A 181 8.69 -20.93 14.93
N ALA A 182 7.91 -21.17 13.88
CA ALA A 182 7.37 -22.51 13.65
C ALA A 182 7.21 -22.82 12.16
N VAL A 183 7.28 -24.10 11.84
CA VAL A 183 6.95 -24.68 10.54
C VAL A 183 5.86 -25.74 10.72
N GLN A 184 5.34 -26.32 9.63
CA GLN A 184 4.43 -27.46 9.73
C GLN A 184 5.07 -28.62 10.51
N GLU A 185 4.26 -29.36 11.27
CA GLU A 185 4.73 -30.42 12.15
C GLU A 185 5.61 -31.47 11.44
N ASN A 186 5.19 -31.82 10.21
CA ASN A 186 5.87 -32.84 9.40
C ASN A 186 7.03 -32.31 8.56
N ASN A 187 7.27 -30.99 8.51
CA ASN A 187 8.35 -30.41 7.73
C ASN A 187 9.65 -30.36 8.53
N VAL A 188 10.22 -31.55 8.78
CA VAL A 188 11.45 -31.73 9.59
C VAL A 188 12.64 -31.10 8.89
N GLU A 189 12.77 -31.28 7.57
CA GLU A 189 13.90 -30.78 6.79
C GLU A 189 14.02 -29.25 6.83
N LEU A 190 12.89 -28.55 6.69
CA LEU A 190 12.87 -27.09 6.78
C LEU A 190 13.23 -26.62 8.20
N ALA A 191 12.69 -27.30 9.23
CA ALA A 191 13.02 -27.00 10.62
C ALA A 191 14.50 -27.17 10.92
N ASP A 192 15.09 -28.28 10.49
CA ASP A 192 16.51 -28.58 10.69
C ASP A 192 17.40 -27.61 9.92
N SER A 193 17.05 -27.28 8.68
CA SER A 193 17.73 -26.26 7.88
C SER A 193 17.74 -24.91 8.60
N LEU A 194 16.58 -24.47 9.10
CA LEU A 194 16.44 -23.20 9.82
C LEU A 194 17.24 -23.21 11.15
N ASN A 195 17.17 -24.29 11.94
CA ASN A 195 17.93 -24.45 13.18
C ASN A 195 19.44 -24.44 12.93
N HIS A 196 19.89 -25.07 11.84
CA HIS A 196 21.30 -25.09 11.46
C HIS A 196 21.81 -23.72 10.99
N TRP A 197 20.96 -22.98 10.24
CA TRP A 197 21.28 -21.67 9.70
C TRP A 197 21.29 -20.59 10.78
N TYR A 198 20.29 -20.56 11.67
CA TYR A 198 20.09 -19.50 12.64
C TYR A 198 21.21 -19.43 13.69
N ARG A 199 21.68 -18.21 13.98
CA ARG A 199 22.62 -17.88 15.06
C ARG A 199 22.10 -16.64 15.80
N PRO A 200 22.08 -16.62 17.16
CA PRO A 200 21.61 -15.47 17.93
C PRO A 200 22.36 -14.16 17.64
N SER A 201 23.64 -14.24 17.23
CA SER A 201 24.43 -13.06 16.82
C SER A 201 23.87 -12.33 15.61
N MET A 202 23.08 -13.01 14.76
CA MET A 202 22.43 -12.41 13.59
C MET A 202 21.44 -11.31 13.98
N ILE A 203 20.76 -11.45 15.13
CA ILE A 203 19.83 -10.42 15.65
C ILE A 203 20.58 -9.09 15.86
N VAL A 204 21.76 -9.14 16.47
CA VAL A 204 22.54 -7.93 16.76
C VAL A 204 23.02 -7.26 15.47
N SER A 205 23.50 -8.06 14.50
CA SER A 205 23.96 -7.54 13.21
C SER A 205 22.82 -6.93 12.39
N LEU A 206 21.69 -7.62 12.34
CA LEU A 206 20.51 -7.13 11.59
C LEU A 206 19.89 -5.89 12.23
N LYS A 207 19.84 -5.79 13.58
CA LYS A 207 19.40 -4.54 14.23
C LYS A 207 20.32 -3.37 13.92
N LYS A 208 21.63 -3.57 13.81
CA LYS A 208 22.57 -2.54 13.37
C LYS A 208 22.33 -2.16 11.90
N GLU A 209 22.14 -3.16 11.03
CA GLU A 209 21.80 -2.95 9.62
C GLU A 209 20.49 -2.17 9.47
N GLU A 210 19.42 -2.60 10.14
CA GLU A 210 18.12 -1.92 10.14
C GLU A 210 18.23 -0.47 10.61
N ASN A 211 18.90 -0.21 11.73
CA ASN A 211 19.12 1.14 12.25
C ASN A 211 19.92 2.02 11.27
N PHE A 212 20.91 1.44 10.57
CA PHE A 212 21.64 2.15 9.52
C PHE A 212 20.71 2.48 8.34
N LEU A 213 19.97 1.49 7.84
CA LEU A 213 19.04 1.64 6.71
C LEU A 213 17.97 2.72 6.99
N LEU A 214 17.47 2.79 8.21
CA LEU A 214 16.48 3.76 8.64
C LEU A 214 17.06 5.15 8.99
N SER A 215 18.38 5.31 8.92
CA SER A 215 19.04 6.59 9.21
C SER A 215 19.21 7.45 7.96
N ALA A 216 19.38 8.77 8.15
CA ALA A 216 19.70 9.68 7.07
C ALA A 216 21.05 9.37 6.36
N ARG A 217 21.90 8.54 6.97
CA ARG A 217 23.18 8.10 6.39
C ARG A 217 23.03 7.06 5.28
N SER A 218 21.87 6.43 5.19
CA SER A 218 21.56 5.42 4.17
C SER A 218 21.27 6.01 2.80
N VAL A 219 21.08 7.34 2.71
CA VAL A 219 20.90 8.05 1.45
C VAL A 219 22.23 8.65 1.03
N THR A 220 22.75 8.20 -0.10
CA THR A 220 23.94 8.77 -0.73
C THR A 220 23.52 9.97 -1.54
N ARG A 221 23.98 11.15 -1.15
CA ARG A 221 23.70 12.42 -1.85
C ARG A 221 24.73 13.49 -1.51
N HIS A 222 24.92 14.43 -2.45
CA HIS A 222 25.57 15.71 -2.18
C HIS A 222 24.56 16.70 -1.59
N VAL A 223 24.94 17.45 -0.57
CA VAL A 223 24.05 18.43 0.07
C VAL A 223 24.32 19.80 -0.55
N TYR A 224 23.38 20.22 -1.42
CA TYR A 224 23.41 21.59 -1.96
C TYR A 224 22.76 22.59 -1.01
N SER A 225 23.01 23.88 -1.27
CA SER A 225 22.33 24.94 -0.51
C SER A 225 20.82 24.88 -0.69
N PRO A 226 20.03 25.11 0.36
CA PRO A 226 18.56 25.17 0.25
C PRO A 226 18.08 26.35 -0.59
N MET A 227 18.97 27.31 -0.91
CA MET A 227 18.68 28.44 -1.78
C MET A 227 19.94 28.85 -2.50
N LEU A 228 19.93 28.76 -3.84
CA LEU A 228 21.09 28.99 -4.67
C LEU A 228 21.48 30.49 -4.69
N ASN A 229 20.49 31.37 -4.84
CA ASN A 229 20.72 32.84 -4.83
C ASN A 229 19.55 33.57 -4.20
N ARG A 230 19.68 33.92 -2.92
CA ARG A 230 18.63 34.61 -2.17
C ARG A 230 18.28 35.99 -2.76
N ALA A 231 19.28 36.75 -3.22
CA ALA A 231 19.06 38.10 -3.75
C ALA A 231 18.24 38.07 -5.07
N ARG A 232 18.40 37.02 -5.88
CA ARG A 232 17.69 36.84 -7.15
C ARG A 232 16.42 35.99 -6.99
N GLY A 233 16.13 35.48 -5.79
CA GLY A 233 15.02 34.59 -5.54
C GLY A 233 15.18 33.22 -6.22
N GLN A 234 16.38 32.80 -6.58
CA GLN A 234 16.65 31.52 -7.21
C GLN A 234 16.84 30.45 -6.15
N ILE A 235 15.96 29.42 -6.15
CA ILE A 235 15.96 28.34 -5.18
C ILE A 235 17.04 27.32 -5.57
N SER A 236 17.01 26.84 -6.82
CA SER A 236 17.91 25.82 -7.33
C SER A 236 18.29 26.09 -8.80
N GLN A 237 19.19 25.31 -9.35
CA GLN A 237 19.45 25.30 -10.79
C GLN A 237 18.33 24.66 -11.61
N TRP A 238 17.36 24.00 -10.95
CA TRP A 238 16.26 23.27 -11.56
C TRP A 238 14.93 24.04 -11.54
N ASP A 239 14.93 25.31 -11.14
CA ASP A 239 13.70 26.11 -10.97
C ASP A 239 12.84 26.16 -12.23
N SER A 240 13.45 26.21 -13.42
CA SER A 240 12.75 26.20 -14.71
C SER A 240 11.90 24.91 -14.88
N TYR A 241 12.44 23.74 -14.52
CA TYR A 241 11.72 22.48 -14.60
C TYR A 241 10.57 22.42 -13.58
N PHE A 242 10.80 22.91 -12.35
CA PHE A 242 9.70 22.99 -11.37
C PHE A 242 8.58 23.92 -11.86
N GLN A 243 8.90 25.06 -12.45
CA GLN A 243 7.92 25.99 -13.03
C GLN A 243 7.16 25.37 -14.20
N GLN A 244 7.84 24.58 -15.02
CA GLN A 244 7.25 23.89 -16.18
C GLN A 244 6.28 22.78 -15.77
N TYR A 245 6.64 21.96 -14.78
CA TYR A 245 5.91 20.72 -14.46
C TYR A 245 4.96 20.84 -13.26
N ALA A 246 5.14 21.80 -12.35
CA ALA A 246 4.25 21.98 -11.20
C ALA A 246 2.76 22.21 -11.57
N PRO A 247 2.41 22.89 -12.68
CA PRO A 247 1.01 22.98 -13.10
C PRO A 247 0.35 21.62 -13.37
N MET A 248 1.09 20.62 -13.84
CA MET A 248 0.59 19.25 -14.02
C MET A 248 0.19 18.62 -12.68
N ALA A 249 0.94 18.87 -11.61
CA ALA A 249 0.64 18.46 -10.26
C ALA A 249 -0.48 19.27 -9.60
N GLY A 250 -0.86 20.42 -10.18
CA GLY A 250 -1.76 21.39 -9.58
C GLY A 250 -1.15 22.13 -8.38
N TRP A 251 0.17 22.22 -8.31
CA TRP A 251 0.92 22.79 -7.19
C TRP A 251 1.65 24.08 -7.52
N ASP A 252 1.95 24.87 -6.49
CA ASP A 252 2.99 25.89 -6.55
C ASP A 252 4.35 25.23 -6.81
N TRP A 253 5.10 25.70 -7.81
CA TRP A 253 6.41 25.15 -8.16
C TRP A 253 7.40 25.16 -6.98
N ARG A 254 7.26 26.14 -6.07
CA ARG A 254 8.08 26.25 -4.85
C ARG A 254 7.78 25.15 -3.84
N LEU A 255 6.53 24.61 -3.83
CA LEU A 255 6.18 23.45 -3.03
C LEU A 255 6.89 22.19 -3.57
N MET A 256 6.92 22.02 -4.89
CA MET A 256 7.70 20.92 -5.50
C MET A 256 9.19 21.07 -5.24
N ALA A 257 9.74 22.30 -5.33
CA ALA A 257 11.14 22.56 -5.00
C ALA A 257 11.44 22.27 -3.51
N ALA A 258 10.52 22.62 -2.60
CA ALA A 258 10.65 22.31 -1.18
C ALA A 258 10.64 20.80 -0.91
N GLN A 259 9.79 20.05 -1.62
CA GLN A 259 9.79 18.60 -1.58
C GLN A 259 11.09 18.03 -2.12
N CYS A 260 11.54 18.47 -3.29
CA CYS A 260 12.83 18.04 -3.87
C CYS A 260 14.00 18.23 -2.91
N TYR A 261 14.04 19.36 -2.23
CA TYR A 261 15.09 19.58 -1.22
C TYR A 261 15.02 18.58 -0.08
N GLN A 262 13.82 18.22 0.37
CA GLN A 262 13.63 17.20 1.41
C GLN A 262 14.04 15.81 0.94
N GLU A 263 13.80 15.49 -0.33
CA GLU A 263 14.15 14.20 -0.95
C GLU A 263 15.66 14.05 -1.17
N SER A 264 16.25 14.96 -1.90
CA SER A 264 17.62 14.81 -2.41
C SER A 264 18.57 15.93 -2.03
N THR A 265 18.11 17.03 -1.40
CA THR A 265 18.85 18.29 -1.29
C THR A 265 19.31 18.84 -2.65
N PHE A 266 18.48 18.69 -3.68
CA PHE A 266 18.73 19.04 -5.09
C PHE A 266 19.86 18.25 -5.77
N ASP A 267 20.23 17.07 -5.26
CA ASP A 267 21.21 16.22 -5.93
C ASP A 267 20.54 15.31 -6.96
N PRO A 268 20.81 15.48 -8.27
CA PRO A 268 20.21 14.63 -9.31
C PRO A 268 20.73 13.20 -9.28
N ARG A 269 21.83 12.91 -8.59
CA ARG A 269 22.42 11.58 -8.43
C ARG A 269 22.15 10.96 -7.08
N ALA A 270 21.27 11.58 -6.27
CA ALA A 270 20.87 11.01 -4.99
C ALA A 270 20.29 9.60 -5.16
N HIS A 271 20.72 8.71 -4.30
CA HIS A 271 20.28 7.32 -4.29
C HIS A 271 20.07 6.84 -2.86
N SER A 272 18.87 6.30 -2.57
CA SER A 272 18.59 5.69 -1.29
C SER A 272 18.90 4.18 -1.30
N TRP A 273 19.15 3.61 -0.13
CA TRP A 273 19.32 2.17 0.02
C TRP A 273 18.09 1.37 -0.43
N ALA A 274 16.88 1.96 -0.33
CA ALA A 274 15.64 1.34 -0.80
C ALA A 274 15.50 1.37 -2.33
N GLY A 275 16.41 2.08 -3.02
CA GLY A 275 16.45 2.17 -4.47
C GLY A 275 15.76 3.41 -5.04
N ALA A 276 15.36 4.38 -4.22
CA ALA A 276 14.83 5.65 -4.72
C ALA A 276 15.93 6.47 -5.41
N CYS A 277 15.62 7.12 -6.54
CA CYS A 277 16.58 7.73 -7.45
C CYS A 277 16.26 9.18 -7.77
N GLY A 278 17.33 9.99 -7.89
CA GLY A 278 17.32 11.32 -8.47
C GLY A 278 16.73 12.40 -7.56
N LEU A 279 16.44 13.53 -8.15
CA LEU A 279 16.00 14.76 -7.47
C LEU A 279 14.78 14.55 -6.57
N MET A 280 13.80 13.81 -7.05
CA MET A 280 12.50 13.58 -6.39
C MET A 280 12.40 12.18 -5.78
N GLN A 281 13.51 11.43 -5.70
CA GLN A 281 13.57 10.10 -5.10
C GLN A 281 12.48 9.16 -5.63
N ILE A 282 12.39 9.02 -6.94
CA ILE A 282 11.42 8.13 -7.58
C ILE A 282 11.89 6.68 -7.45
N MET A 283 10.99 5.82 -6.96
CA MET A 283 11.25 4.38 -6.90
C MET A 283 11.23 3.77 -8.32
N PRO A 284 12.12 2.81 -8.66
CA PRO A 284 12.17 2.20 -9.99
C PRO A 284 10.83 1.64 -10.46
N ARG A 285 10.05 0.97 -9.58
CA ARG A 285 8.71 0.48 -9.91
C ARG A 285 7.74 1.62 -10.25
N THR A 286 7.88 2.76 -9.58
CA THR A 286 7.07 3.96 -9.87
C THR A 286 7.48 4.55 -11.21
N ALA A 287 8.78 4.61 -11.53
CA ALA A 287 9.29 5.04 -12.82
C ALA A 287 8.74 4.15 -13.96
N ASP A 288 8.82 2.83 -13.81
CA ASP A 288 8.25 1.85 -14.76
C ASP A 288 6.76 2.12 -15.00
N HIS A 289 5.97 2.33 -13.93
CA HIS A 289 4.54 2.65 -14.03
C HIS A 289 4.25 3.99 -14.70
N LEU A 290 5.14 4.97 -14.54
CA LEU A 290 5.03 6.30 -15.14
C LEU A 290 5.57 6.35 -16.58
N GLY A 291 6.16 5.27 -17.08
CA GLY A 291 6.70 5.15 -18.43
C GLY A 291 8.06 5.82 -18.61
N ILE A 292 8.89 5.85 -17.55
CA ILE A 292 10.26 6.37 -17.61
C ILE A 292 11.23 5.19 -17.68
N ALA A 293 12.12 5.23 -18.65
CA ALA A 293 13.20 4.25 -18.76
C ALA A 293 14.14 4.34 -17.55
N ARG A 294 14.66 3.20 -17.13
CA ARG A 294 15.50 3.14 -15.90
C ARG A 294 16.80 3.91 -16.05
N GLU A 295 17.36 3.99 -17.25
CA GLU A 295 18.52 4.79 -17.62
C GLU A 295 18.27 6.30 -17.46
N ASP A 296 17.03 6.73 -17.66
CA ASP A 296 16.61 8.14 -17.60
C ASP A 296 16.16 8.61 -16.22
N ILE A 297 16.12 7.71 -15.24
CA ILE A 297 15.57 8.01 -13.90
C ILE A 297 16.37 9.11 -13.16
N TYR A 298 17.64 9.30 -13.52
CA TYR A 298 18.52 10.33 -12.97
C TYR A 298 18.56 11.62 -13.82
N ASP A 299 17.88 11.64 -14.98
CA ASP A 299 17.74 12.87 -15.75
C ASP A 299 16.89 13.88 -14.94
N PRO A 300 17.38 15.09 -14.69
CA PRO A 300 16.70 16.06 -13.84
C PRO A 300 15.30 16.44 -14.32
N GLU A 301 15.13 16.64 -15.63
CA GLU A 301 13.85 17.05 -16.20
C GLU A 301 12.84 15.90 -16.13
N LEU A 302 13.24 14.70 -16.57
CA LEU A 302 12.38 13.53 -16.59
C LEU A 302 12.00 13.09 -15.16
N ASN A 303 12.92 13.18 -14.21
CA ASN A 303 12.66 12.87 -12.82
C ASN A 303 11.65 13.84 -12.18
N ILE A 304 11.77 15.15 -12.43
CA ILE A 304 10.80 16.16 -11.97
C ILE A 304 9.43 15.97 -12.65
N ALA A 305 9.41 15.71 -13.96
CA ALA A 305 8.19 15.46 -14.72
C ALA A 305 7.45 14.21 -14.20
N ALA A 306 8.20 13.14 -13.89
CA ALA A 306 7.66 11.93 -13.26
C ALA A 306 7.02 12.21 -11.90
N ALA A 307 7.73 12.96 -11.06
CA ALA A 307 7.19 13.33 -9.76
C ALA A 307 5.90 14.14 -9.89
N ALA A 308 5.81 15.07 -10.85
CA ALA A 308 4.58 15.83 -11.10
C ALA A 308 3.42 14.92 -11.52
N LYS A 309 3.66 13.92 -12.38
CA LYS A 309 2.65 12.89 -12.73
C LYS A 309 2.23 12.08 -11.53
N TYR A 310 3.19 11.64 -10.71
CA TYR A 310 2.91 10.84 -9.52
C TYR A 310 2.12 11.62 -8.46
N ILE A 311 2.48 12.89 -8.20
CA ILE A 311 1.75 13.81 -7.32
C ILE A 311 0.29 13.97 -7.81
N ARG A 312 0.08 14.11 -9.12
CA ARG A 312 -1.28 14.15 -9.70
C ARG A 312 -2.05 12.86 -9.44
N GLN A 313 -1.43 11.69 -9.62
CA GLN A 313 -2.06 10.39 -9.31
C GLN A 313 -2.43 10.29 -7.82
N LEU A 314 -1.50 10.65 -6.93
CA LEU A 314 -1.78 10.69 -5.49
C LEU A 314 -2.89 11.68 -5.13
N SER A 315 -2.96 12.83 -5.81
CA SER A 315 -4.06 13.79 -5.63
C SER A 315 -5.41 13.17 -6.00
N GLY A 316 -5.47 12.29 -7.00
CA GLY A 316 -6.63 11.48 -7.32
C GLY A 316 -7.05 10.55 -6.19
N HIS A 317 -6.07 9.93 -5.49
CA HIS A 317 -6.35 9.10 -4.32
C HIS A 317 -7.00 9.90 -3.16
N PHE A 318 -6.82 11.21 -3.09
CA PHE A 318 -7.37 12.10 -2.05
C PHE A 318 -8.36 13.11 -2.62
N ALA A 319 -9.05 12.78 -3.73
CA ALA A 319 -10.01 13.68 -4.39
C ALA A 319 -11.19 14.08 -3.51
N ASP A 320 -11.53 13.26 -2.52
CA ASP A 320 -12.55 13.51 -1.50
C ASP A 320 -12.16 14.56 -0.45
N VAL A 321 -10.89 14.99 -0.36
CA VAL A 321 -10.45 16.13 0.46
C VAL A 321 -10.74 17.42 -0.31
N PRO A 322 -11.75 18.23 0.08
CA PRO A 322 -12.22 19.33 -0.77
C PRO A 322 -11.22 20.48 -0.90
N ASN A 323 -10.54 20.82 0.21
CA ASN A 323 -9.59 21.92 0.25
C ASN A 323 -8.27 21.53 -0.42
N PRO A 324 -7.80 22.22 -1.50
CA PRO A 324 -6.56 21.89 -2.19
C PRO A 324 -5.30 22.00 -1.31
N ALA A 325 -5.26 22.94 -0.37
CA ALA A 325 -4.12 23.10 0.55
C ALA A 325 -4.06 21.91 1.52
N GLU A 326 -5.18 21.51 2.11
CA GLU A 326 -5.27 20.28 2.92
C GLU A 326 -4.87 19.07 2.09
N ARG A 327 -5.44 18.91 0.88
CA ARG A 327 -5.12 17.79 -0.02
C ARG A 327 -3.64 17.68 -0.30
N SER A 328 -2.92 18.79 -0.44
CA SER A 328 -1.46 18.78 -0.65
C SER A 328 -0.72 18.13 0.52
N CYS A 329 -1.17 18.29 1.76
CA CYS A 329 -0.60 17.62 2.92
C CYS A 329 -0.78 16.10 2.84
N TYR A 330 -1.98 15.62 2.45
CA TYR A 330 -2.26 14.20 2.26
C TYR A 330 -1.43 13.59 1.12
N VAL A 331 -1.24 14.35 0.04
CA VAL A 331 -0.41 13.93 -1.10
C VAL A 331 1.06 13.81 -0.67
N LEU A 332 1.60 14.80 0.05
CA LEU A 332 2.96 14.74 0.61
C LEU A 332 3.11 13.54 1.55
N ALA A 333 2.15 13.35 2.45
CA ALA A 333 2.16 12.21 3.37
C ALA A 333 2.09 10.88 2.63
N GLY A 334 1.24 10.79 1.59
CA GLY A 334 1.10 9.60 0.75
C GLY A 334 2.32 9.31 -0.11
N TYR A 335 3.03 10.35 -0.53
CA TYR A 335 4.30 10.23 -1.27
C TYR A 335 5.39 9.58 -0.42
N ASN A 336 5.52 10.01 0.84
CA ASN A 336 6.53 9.49 1.76
C ASN A 336 6.12 8.16 2.41
N GLY A 337 4.91 8.09 2.97
CA GLY A 337 4.46 6.99 3.83
C GLY A 337 3.47 6.03 3.17
N GLY A 338 3.13 6.25 1.90
CA GLY A 338 2.15 5.44 1.18
C GLY A 338 0.70 5.89 1.40
N SER A 339 -0.03 6.08 0.30
CA SER A 339 -1.40 6.60 0.33
C SER A 339 -2.39 5.71 1.10
N PHE A 340 -2.16 4.41 1.15
CA PHE A 340 -3.01 3.46 1.86
C PHE A 340 -2.94 3.61 3.38
N HIS A 341 -1.75 3.82 3.94
CA HIS A 341 -1.61 4.11 5.37
C HIS A 341 -2.25 5.45 5.76
N ILE A 342 -2.15 6.45 4.87
CA ILE A 342 -2.83 7.73 5.12
C ILE A 342 -4.35 7.56 5.08
N ARG A 343 -4.89 6.69 4.22
CA ARG A 343 -6.31 6.31 4.22
C ARG A 343 -6.71 5.60 5.51
N ASP A 344 -5.87 4.75 6.06
CA ASP A 344 -6.08 4.13 7.37
C ASP A 344 -6.13 5.17 8.49
N ALA A 345 -5.22 6.16 8.48
CA ALA A 345 -5.25 7.28 9.43
C ALA A 345 -6.53 8.13 9.31
N MET A 346 -7.03 8.39 8.08
CA MET A 346 -8.32 9.07 7.86
C MET A 346 -9.50 8.25 8.38
N ALA A 347 -9.46 6.92 8.23
CA ALA A 347 -10.50 6.03 8.76
C ALA A 347 -10.52 6.03 10.29
N LEU A 348 -9.33 6.02 10.93
CA LEU A 348 -9.20 6.20 12.38
C LEU A 348 -9.74 7.56 12.83
N ALA A 349 -9.35 8.66 12.17
CA ALA A 349 -9.85 9.99 12.49
C ALA A 349 -11.39 10.02 12.49
N ARG A 350 -12.02 9.46 11.45
CA ARG A 350 -13.48 9.34 11.36
C ARG A 350 -14.06 8.52 12.51
N LYS A 351 -13.46 7.36 12.83
CA LYS A 351 -13.89 6.49 13.93
C LYS A 351 -13.87 7.21 15.28
N TYR A 352 -12.86 8.07 15.50
CA TYR A 352 -12.72 8.83 16.76
C TYR A 352 -13.39 10.21 16.72
N GLY A 353 -14.31 10.45 15.76
CA GLY A 353 -15.11 11.70 15.70
C GLY A 353 -14.29 12.92 15.28
N ARG A 354 -13.16 12.73 14.61
CA ARG A 354 -12.32 13.80 14.08
C ARG A 354 -12.62 14.03 12.59
N ASN A 355 -12.31 15.23 12.10
CA ASN A 355 -12.46 15.55 10.70
C ASN A 355 -11.41 14.85 9.84
N PRO A 356 -11.80 13.86 9.00
CA PRO A 356 -10.85 13.11 8.17
C PRO A 356 -10.28 13.93 7.00
N TYR A 357 -10.75 15.15 6.80
CA TYR A 357 -10.33 16.06 5.73
C TYR A 357 -9.47 17.22 6.23
N SER A 358 -9.14 17.27 7.52
CA SER A 358 -8.21 18.21 8.14
C SER A 358 -6.90 17.51 8.46
N TRP A 359 -5.80 17.92 7.82
CA TRP A 359 -4.49 17.35 8.08
C TRP A 359 -4.06 17.50 9.54
N ASN A 360 -4.42 18.65 10.14
CA ASN A 360 -4.09 18.89 11.54
C ASN A 360 -4.72 17.84 12.50
N GLU A 361 -5.87 17.31 12.15
CA GLU A 361 -6.54 16.28 12.95
C GLU A 361 -6.06 14.86 12.55
N VAL A 362 -5.82 14.61 11.24
CA VAL A 362 -5.43 13.29 10.75
C VAL A 362 -3.97 12.95 11.06
N GLN A 363 -3.06 13.94 11.08
CA GLN A 363 -1.65 13.69 11.41
C GLN A 363 -1.44 13.01 12.78
N GLU A 364 -2.33 13.25 13.75
CA GLU A 364 -2.31 12.56 15.04
C GLU A 364 -2.51 11.04 14.84
N PHE A 365 -3.41 10.64 13.96
CA PHE A 365 -3.64 9.21 13.68
C PHE A 365 -2.55 8.60 12.80
N VAL A 366 -1.90 9.39 11.96
CA VAL A 366 -0.67 8.96 11.28
C VAL A 366 0.40 8.60 12.32
N LEU A 367 0.60 9.44 13.35
CA LEU A 367 1.52 9.13 14.46
C LEU A 367 1.09 7.87 15.22
N ARG A 368 -0.20 7.71 15.48
CA ARG A 368 -0.76 6.60 16.26
C ARG A 368 -0.70 5.27 15.52
N LEU A 369 -0.59 5.24 14.19
CA LEU A 369 -0.35 4.02 13.42
C LEU A 369 0.98 3.31 13.77
N SER A 370 1.83 3.92 14.57
CA SER A 370 3.00 3.25 15.18
C SER A 370 2.69 2.49 16.48
N THR A 371 1.47 2.57 16.99
CA THR A 371 1.04 2.01 18.27
C THR A 371 0.12 0.80 18.07
N PRO A 372 0.33 -0.35 18.75
CA PRO A 372 -0.45 -1.57 18.56
C PRO A 372 -1.96 -1.41 18.66
N ALA A 373 -2.43 -0.57 19.58
CA ALA A 373 -3.87 -0.31 19.77
C ALA A 373 -4.53 0.34 18.55
N TYR A 374 -3.75 0.97 17.66
CA TYR A 374 -4.26 1.65 16.47
C TYR A 374 -3.96 0.87 15.20
N TYR A 375 -2.75 0.36 14.99
CA TYR A 375 -2.47 -0.37 13.75
C TYR A 375 -3.14 -1.76 13.69
N ASN A 376 -3.59 -2.31 14.83
CA ASN A 376 -4.42 -3.53 14.90
C ASN A 376 -5.93 -3.22 14.95
N ASP A 377 -6.32 -1.94 14.86
CA ASP A 377 -7.73 -1.57 14.86
C ASP A 377 -8.46 -2.15 13.62
N PRO A 378 -9.69 -2.68 13.74
CA PRO A 378 -10.41 -3.28 12.62
C PRO A 378 -10.64 -2.37 11.40
N VAL A 379 -10.59 -1.03 11.57
CA VAL A 379 -10.72 -0.10 10.44
C VAL A 379 -9.41 0.10 9.67
N VAL A 380 -8.28 -0.30 10.26
CA VAL A 380 -6.95 -0.25 9.64
C VAL A 380 -6.73 -1.50 8.80
N LYS A 381 -6.35 -1.30 7.56
CA LYS A 381 -6.19 -2.38 6.58
C LYS A 381 -4.72 -2.71 6.28
N HIS A 382 -3.83 -1.72 6.48
CA HIS A 382 -2.43 -1.81 6.07
C HIS A 382 -1.47 -1.91 7.26
N GLY A 383 -1.99 -1.87 8.49
CA GLY A 383 -1.24 -2.15 9.71
C GLY A 383 -0.27 -1.06 10.13
N TYR A 384 0.89 -1.45 10.65
CA TYR A 384 1.90 -0.58 11.23
C TYR A 384 2.52 0.39 10.21
N MET A 385 2.74 1.64 10.65
CA MET A 385 3.41 2.68 9.89
C MET A 385 4.37 3.48 10.80
N ARG A 386 5.51 3.92 10.26
CA ARG A 386 6.44 4.87 10.91
C ARG A 386 5.93 6.31 10.81
N GLY A 387 4.78 6.58 11.43
CA GLY A 387 4.04 7.84 11.25
C GLY A 387 4.82 9.10 11.59
N GLN A 388 5.76 9.05 12.57
CA GLN A 388 6.57 10.21 12.96
C GLN A 388 7.43 10.73 11.80
N GLU A 389 7.99 9.85 11.00
CA GLU A 389 8.81 10.22 9.85
C GLU A 389 7.97 10.99 8.82
N THR A 390 6.80 10.47 8.50
CA THR A 390 5.89 11.07 7.53
C THR A 390 5.34 12.42 7.99
N VAL A 391 4.94 12.55 9.25
CA VAL A 391 4.49 13.84 9.80
C VAL A 391 5.63 14.88 9.77
N ASN A 392 6.83 14.48 10.18
CA ASN A 392 8.00 15.35 10.11
C ASN A 392 8.35 15.76 8.67
N TYR A 393 8.20 14.82 7.72
CA TYR A 393 8.41 15.09 6.29
C TYR A 393 7.47 16.18 5.78
N VAL A 394 6.18 16.04 6.03
CA VAL A 394 5.17 17.04 5.64
C VAL A 394 5.49 18.40 6.25
N ASN A 395 5.71 18.46 7.57
CA ASN A 395 5.96 19.71 8.28
C ASN A 395 7.22 20.44 7.74
N ARG A 396 8.33 19.71 7.55
CA ARG A 396 9.58 20.30 7.00
C ARG A 396 9.39 20.87 5.59
N ILE A 397 8.58 20.22 4.76
CA ILE A 397 8.30 20.71 3.40
C ILE A 397 7.44 21.96 3.47
N LEU A 398 6.40 22.00 4.30
CA LEU A 398 5.54 23.16 4.45
C LEU A 398 6.32 24.37 5.01
N ASP A 399 7.16 24.17 6.01
CA ASP A 399 8.03 25.21 6.57
C ASP A 399 8.97 25.77 5.51
N ARG A 400 9.58 24.90 4.74
CA ARG A 400 10.48 25.31 3.63
C ARG A 400 9.73 26.03 2.52
N TRP A 401 8.56 25.55 2.16
CA TRP A 401 7.71 26.22 1.19
C TRP A 401 7.31 27.63 1.66
N ALA A 402 6.96 27.80 2.92
CA ALA A 402 6.69 29.12 3.50
C ALA A 402 7.92 30.05 3.39
N GLN A 403 9.13 29.53 3.66
CA GLN A 403 10.39 30.26 3.49
C GLN A 403 10.62 30.67 2.02
N TYR A 404 10.40 29.76 1.07
CA TYR A 404 10.57 30.03 -0.36
C TYR A 404 9.55 31.06 -0.88
N ARG A 405 8.34 31.07 -0.36
CA ARG A 405 7.32 32.09 -0.67
C ARG A 405 7.68 33.47 -0.11
N GLY A 406 8.31 33.55 1.04
CA GLY A 406 8.76 34.82 1.64
C GLY A 406 9.94 35.46 0.93
N VAL A 407 10.79 34.65 0.28
CA VAL A 407 11.98 35.12 -0.43
C VAL A 407 11.70 35.38 -1.91
N VAL A 408 10.95 34.49 -2.57
CA VAL A 408 10.59 34.64 -3.99
C VAL A 408 9.31 35.48 -4.07
N ARG A 409 9.43 36.73 -4.54
CA ARG A 409 8.28 37.60 -4.82
C ARG A 409 7.40 36.95 -5.88
N SER A 410 6.25 36.42 -5.46
CA SER A 410 5.23 35.85 -6.34
C SER A 410 4.59 36.94 -7.18
N LYS A 411 4.56 36.78 -8.50
CA LYS A 411 3.45 37.29 -9.29
C LYS A 411 2.32 36.30 -9.10
N ASP A 412 1.36 36.71 -8.32
CA ASP A 412 0.18 36.01 -7.85
C ASP A 412 -0.28 34.78 -8.62
N ASN A 413 -0.56 33.69 -7.87
CA ASN A 413 -1.91 33.10 -7.94
C ASN A 413 -2.19 32.36 -6.62
N GLY A 414 -3.13 32.90 -5.90
CA GLY A 414 -3.56 32.72 -4.57
C GLY A 414 -3.76 31.30 -4.04
N PHE A 415 -3.04 31.02 -2.96
CA PHE A 415 -3.62 30.32 -1.82
C PHE A 415 -3.78 31.33 -0.69
N PRO A 416 -4.91 31.39 0.01
CA PRO A 416 -5.12 32.36 1.09
C PRO A 416 -4.11 32.09 2.20
N SER A 417 -3.32 33.10 2.55
CA SER A 417 -2.31 33.06 3.61
C SER A 417 -2.89 32.89 5.02
N ASP A 418 -4.22 32.90 5.16
CA ASP A 418 -4.88 32.92 6.48
C ASP A 418 -5.09 31.53 7.11
N HIS A 419 -4.94 30.44 6.35
CA HIS A 419 -5.11 29.09 6.90
C HIS A 419 -3.85 28.51 7.58
N PHE A 420 -2.69 29.16 7.44
CA PHE A 420 -1.43 28.66 8.03
C PHE A 420 -1.03 29.34 9.34
N LYS A 421 -1.79 30.29 9.87
CA LYS A 421 -1.52 30.94 11.16
C LYS A 421 -1.68 30.01 12.38
N GLY A 422 -2.20 28.78 12.20
CA GLY A 422 -2.38 27.79 13.28
C GLY A 422 -1.23 26.81 13.51
N PHE A 423 -0.23 26.77 12.65
CA PHE A 423 0.84 25.76 12.73
C PHE A 423 2.06 26.15 13.56
N GLY A 424 2.10 27.35 14.12
CA GLY A 424 3.22 27.90 14.90
C GLY A 424 3.12 27.77 16.43
N GLY A 425 2.13 27.08 16.96
CA GLY A 425 1.89 27.03 18.40
C GLY A 425 1.92 25.62 18.96
N GLY A 426 3.05 25.17 19.54
CA GLY A 426 2.96 24.09 20.49
C GLY A 426 4.05 23.02 20.57
N PHE A 427 5.29 23.28 20.14
CA PHE A 427 6.40 22.34 20.42
C PHE A 427 7.67 23.02 20.98
N ASP A 428 7.54 24.15 21.67
CA ASP A 428 8.68 24.86 22.27
C ASP A 428 9.06 24.37 23.69
N ASN A 429 8.81 23.12 24.06
CA ASN A 429 9.22 22.61 25.38
C ASN A 429 9.88 21.24 25.34
N MET A 430 10.84 21.04 24.43
CA MET A 430 11.88 20.02 24.62
C MET A 430 13.20 20.52 24.02
N SER A 431 13.83 21.48 24.70
CA SER A 431 15.23 21.81 24.46
C SER A 431 16.11 20.68 25.02
N PRO A 432 16.97 20.04 24.24
CA PRO A 432 18.02 19.21 24.81
C PRO A 432 19.01 20.12 25.53
N SER A 433 19.19 19.86 26.82
CA SER A 433 20.23 20.48 27.65
C SER A 433 21.57 20.43 26.93
N ARG A 434 22.12 21.61 26.63
CA ARG A 434 23.49 21.76 26.17
C ARG A 434 24.44 21.29 27.24
N ALA A 435 24.96 20.07 27.11
CA ALA A 435 26.18 19.66 27.82
C ALA A 435 27.34 20.52 27.30
N LYS A 436 27.87 21.38 28.17
CA LYS A 436 29.09 22.13 27.91
C LYS A 436 30.27 21.16 27.87
N HIS A 437 30.75 20.82 26.67
CA HIS A 437 32.07 20.22 26.51
C HIS A 437 33.14 21.31 26.68
N HIS A 438 33.82 21.24 27.81
CA HIS A 438 35.09 21.91 28.01
C HIS A 438 36.15 21.21 27.15
N ASN A 439 36.57 21.86 26.09
CA ASN A 439 37.81 21.51 25.40
C ASN A 439 38.99 21.96 26.27
N ARG A 440 39.66 20.99 26.89
CA ARG A 440 41.03 21.11 27.38
C ARG A 440 41.91 20.21 26.53
N PHE A 441 42.59 20.79 25.55
CA PHE A 441 43.91 20.33 25.11
C PHE A 441 44.76 21.55 24.81
N LYS A 442 45.71 21.77 25.73
CA LYS A 442 46.94 22.53 25.50
C LYS A 442 48.05 21.50 25.37
N ILE A 443 48.93 21.77 24.39
CA ILE A 443 50.23 21.19 24.04
C ILE A 443 50.18 19.88 23.29
#